data_acc1b6a6ca876a50bc8c2cea60bcdbf6
#
_entry.id   acc1b6a6ca876a50bc8c2cea60bcdbf6
#
_cell.length_a   1.000
_cell.length_b   1.000
_cell.length_c   1.000
_cell.angle_alpha   90.00
_cell.angle_beta   90.00
_cell.angle_gamma   90.00
#
_symmetry.space_group_name_H-M   'P 1'
#
loop_
_entity.id
_entity.type
_entity.pdbx_description
1 polymer ?
#
loop_
_entity_poly.entity_id
_entity_poly.type
_entity_poly.pdbx_seq_one_letter_code
_entity_poly.pdbx_strand_id
1 'polypeptide(L)'
;MASELTPQLNELAQQQRGVLSRAQLLGLGLTKDLIASRQRQGHWQRLYPGVYAVFSGELSREAELWAAVLSAGSGAALSHQTAAELWKLADAPSSVIHLTIPGERRISKKAGLELHLSARAPEAVHPSRNPPRTRLEETVIDLWEAAPSLDNAVGWVTRAIGRRLTTQDKLRRAMEARKRVRWRLQLAELLSPDLAGIHSVLEYRYVRDVEQPHRFPAGRRQAASRRDGRAEYRDTLYEEYQTVVELDGRVAHPGDSRWNDIHRDNAAVTAGLSTLRYSWRDVTVTPCRTAAEIATVLTARGYTRIRPCSAGCPVGRIMRRSPGAAEAGVIVAGATTRSRRLGHEDVR
;
A
#
# COMPACT_ATOMS: atom_id res chain seq x y z
N MET A 1 45.87 -26.70 11.39
CA MET A 1 46.04 -25.24 11.50
C MET A 1 44.89 -24.57 10.75
N ALA A 2 44.01 -23.92 11.46
CA ALA A 2 43.00 -23.10 10.86
C ALA A 2 43.72 -21.96 10.13
N SER A 3 43.72 -21.97 8.80
CA SER A 3 44.16 -20.84 8.00
C SER A 3 43.24 -19.68 8.38
N GLU A 4 43.75 -18.72 9.18
CA GLU A 4 43.04 -17.50 9.47
C GLU A 4 42.66 -16.86 8.16
N LEU A 5 41.35 -16.64 8.00
CA LEU A 5 40.83 -15.87 6.86
C LEU A 5 41.52 -14.51 6.89
N THR A 6 42.03 -14.04 5.75
CA THR A 6 42.72 -12.75 5.71
C THR A 6 41.75 -11.67 6.24
N PRO A 7 42.24 -10.60 6.92
CA PRO A 7 41.39 -9.55 7.44
C PRO A 7 40.40 -9.01 6.40
N GLN A 8 40.82 -8.86 5.15
CA GLN A 8 39.99 -8.42 4.03
C GLN A 8 38.86 -9.40 3.68
N LEU A 9 39.14 -10.72 3.77
CA LEU A 9 38.11 -11.74 3.55
C LEU A 9 37.06 -11.69 4.66
N ASN A 10 37.48 -11.52 5.92
CA ASN A 10 36.59 -11.41 7.05
C ASN A 10 35.70 -10.17 6.95
N GLU A 11 36.27 -9.03 6.59
CA GLU A 11 35.53 -7.80 6.40
C GLU A 11 34.45 -7.93 5.31
N LEU A 12 34.83 -8.44 4.14
CA LEU A 12 33.89 -8.66 3.04
C LEU A 12 32.82 -9.70 3.41
N ALA A 13 33.21 -10.77 4.09
CA ALA A 13 32.28 -11.79 4.57
C ALA A 13 31.26 -11.18 5.56
N GLN A 14 31.70 -10.34 6.51
CA GLN A 14 30.79 -9.63 7.43
C GLN A 14 29.81 -8.73 6.67
N GLN A 15 30.29 -7.95 5.71
CA GLN A 15 29.46 -7.06 4.90
C GLN A 15 28.40 -7.83 4.11
N GLN A 16 28.72 -9.04 3.63
CA GLN A 16 27.87 -9.89 2.81
C GLN A 16 27.25 -11.07 3.58
N ARG A 17 27.18 -10.98 4.90
CA ARG A 17 26.58 -12.02 5.75
C ARG A 17 27.19 -13.42 5.54
N GLY A 18 28.47 -13.47 5.32
CA GLY A 18 29.20 -14.72 5.12
C GLY A 18 29.06 -15.31 3.71
N VAL A 19 28.49 -14.59 2.75
CA VAL A 19 28.28 -15.10 1.39
C VAL A 19 29.20 -14.39 0.41
N LEU A 20 30.01 -15.17 -0.34
CA LEU A 20 30.99 -14.65 -1.27
C LEU A 20 30.90 -15.36 -2.63
N SER A 21 31.17 -14.61 -3.69
CA SER A 21 31.32 -15.17 -5.02
C SER A 21 32.72 -15.76 -5.22
N ARG A 22 32.82 -16.73 -6.15
CA ARG A 22 34.11 -17.29 -6.55
C ARG A 22 35.08 -16.24 -7.05
N ALA A 23 34.59 -15.25 -7.77
CA ALA A 23 35.41 -14.14 -8.26
C ALA A 23 36.01 -13.32 -7.10
N GLN A 24 35.22 -13.01 -6.06
CA GLN A 24 35.71 -12.34 -4.88
C GLN A 24 36.73 -13.16 -4.11
N LEU A 25 36.48 -14.46 -3.93
CA LEU A 25 37.43 -15.38 -3.25
C LEU A 25 38.75 -15.44 -3.98
N LEU A 26 38.73 -15.61 -5.30
CA LEU A 26 39.95 -15.64 -6.12
C LEU A 26 40.68 -14.29 -6.10
N GLY A 27 39.93 -13.17 -6.15
CA GLY A 27 40.49 -11.81 -6.06
C GLY A 27 41.17 -11.51 -4.72
N LEU A 28 40.75 -12.23 -3.65
CA LEU A 28 41.37 -12.18 -2.32
C LEU A 28 42.53 -13.16 -2.15
N GLY A 29 42.97 -13.81 -3.24
CA GLY A 29 44.13 -14.67 -3.24
C GLY A 29 43.88 -16.16 -2.88
N LEU A 30 42.59 -16.56 -2.73
CA LEU A 30 42.31 -17.98 -2.49
C LEU A 30 42.45 -18.79 -3.79
N THR A 31 42.95 -20.01 -3.66
CA THR A 31 43.06 -20.93 -4.81
C THR A 31 41.77 -21.72 -5.02
N LYS A 32 41.59 -22.23 -6.25
CA LYS A 32 40.47 -23.12 -6.60
C LYS A 32 40.43 -24.35 -5.70
N ASP A 33 41.62 -24.93 -5.42
CA ASP A 33 41.76 -26.13 -4.63
C ASP A 33 41.41 -25.90 -3.15
N LEU A 34 41.75 -24.74 -2.60
CA LEU A 34 41.38 -24.38 -1.25
C LEU A 34 39.85 -24.23 -1.14
N ILE A 35 39.20 -23.57 -2.09
CA ILE A 35 37.73 -23.43 -2.13
C ILE A 35 37.10 -24.83 -2.18
N ALA A 36 37.57 -25.71 -3.07
CA ALA A 36 37.06 -27.07 -3.19
C ALA A 36 37.31 -27.91 -1.92
N SER A 37 38.47 -27.74 -1.28
CA SER A 37 38.80 -28.42 -0.03
C SER A 37 37.87 -28.01 1.10
N ARG A 38 37.62 -26.68 1.28
CA ARG A 38 36.70 -26.18 2.30
C ARG A 38 35.27 -26.67 2.13
N GLN A 39 34.84 -26.84 0.87
CA GLN A 39 33.53 -27.42 0.56
C GLN A 39 33.47 -28.92 0.92
N ARG A 40 34.46 -29.70 0.51
CA ARG A 40 34.51 -31.16 0.81
C ARG A 40 34.54 -31.42 2.33
N GLN A 41 35.21 -30.56 3.09
CA GLN A 41 35.27 -30.63 4.55
C GLN A 41 33.99 -30.16 5.25
N GLY A 42 32.97 -29.69 4.51
CA GLY A 42 31.72 -29.16 5.09
C GLY A 42 31.84 -27.82 5.80
N HIS A 43 32.99 -27.15 5.75
CA HIS A 43 33.18 -25.84 6.35
C HIS A 43 32.46 -24.74 5.57
N TRP A 44 32.35 -24.92 4.23
CA TRP A 44 31.67 -24.00 3.34
C TRP A 44 30.56 -24.69 2.57
N GLN A 45 29.48 -23.92 2.31
CA GLN A 45 28.31 -24.41 1.58
C GLN A 45 28.25 -23.74 0.20
N ARG A 46 28.01 -24.55 -0.85
CA ARG A 46 27.73 -24.01 -2.18
C ARG A 46 26.25 -23.70 -2.32
N LEU A 47 25.90 -22.40 -2.44
CA LEU A 47 24.52 -21.95 -2.54
C LEU A 47 24.04 -21.91 -3.99
N TYR A 48 24.85 -21.35 -4.87
CA TYR A 48 24.66 -21.32 -6.32
C TYR A 48 25.97 -21.65 -7.04
N PRO A 49 25.97 -21.92 -8.36
CA PRO A 49 27.19 -22.02 -9.12
C PRO A 49 28.09 -20.80 -8.93
N GLY A 50 29.25 -20.98 -8.31
CA GLY A 50 30.20 -19.90 -8.04
C GLY A 50 29.82 -18.96 -6.88
N VAL A 51 28.88 -19.34 -6.01
CA VAL A 51 28.52 -18.57 -4.80
C VAL A 51 28.55 -19.51 -3.59
N TYR A 52 29.22 -19.09 -2.53
CA TYR A 52 29.48 -19.89 -1.35
C TYR A 52 29.14 -19.14 -0.07
N ALA A 53 28.57 -19.83 0.90
CA ALA A 53 28.62 -19.41 2.29
C ALA A 53 29.95 -19.91 2.90
N VAL A 54 30.73 -19.01 3.48
CA VAL A 54 32.03 -19.32 4.09
C VAL A 54 31.91 -19.77 5.54
N PHE A 55 30.75 -20.33 5.88
CA PHE A 55 30.43 -20.91 7.18
C PHE A 55 29.58 -22.18 7.00
N SER A 56 29.44 -22.95 8.06
CA SER A 56 28.51 -24.06 8.20
C SER A 56 27.28 -23.64 9.05
N GLY A 57 26.12 -24.20 8.77
CA GLY A 57 24.89 -23.92 9.49
C GLY A 57 23.80 -23.30 8.62
N GLU A 58 22.70 -22.89 9.26
CA GLU A 58 21.55 -22.32 8.57
C GLU A 58 21.84 -20.95 7.97
N LEU A 59 21.24 -20.69 6.82
CA LEU A 59 21.33 -19.40 6.14
C LEU A 59 20.32 -18.42 6.76
N SER A 60 20.80 -17.25 7.13
CA SER A 60 19.89 -16.16 7.42
C SER A 60 19.23 -15.61 6.14
N ARG A 61 18.05 -15.01 6.26
CA ARG A 61 17.38 -14.35 5.12
C ARG A 61 18.29 -13.36 4.38
N GLU A 62 19.08 -12.59 5.11
CA GLU A 62 20.04 -11.65 4.49
C GLU A 62 21.12 -12.37 3.70
N ALA A 63 21.61 -13.53 4.19
CA ALA A 63 22.57 -14.35 3.47
C ALA A 63 21.97 -14.94 2.19
N GLU A 64 20.71 -15.39 2.21
CA GLU A 64 19.99 -15.84 1.01
C GLU A 64 19.90 -14.72 -0.04
N LEU A 65 19.54 -13.50 0.40
CA LEU A 65 19.44 -12.34 -0.48
C LEU A 65 20.78 -11.96 -1.11
N TRP A 66 21.87 -12.02 -0.34
CA TRP A 66 23.22 -11.82 -0.86
C TRP A 66 23.61 -12.93 -1.86
N ALA A 67 23.29 -14.18 -1.56
CA ALA A 67 23.53 -15.30 -2.46
C ALA A 67 22.82 -15.11 -3.81
N ALA A 68 21.58 -14.67 -3.77
CA ALA A 68 20.80 -14.39 -4.97
C ALA A 68 21.44 -13.28 -5.82
N VAL A 69 21.80 -12.14 -5.21
CA VAL A 69 22.47 -11.03 -5.91
C VAL A 69 23.79 -11.46 -6.53
N LEU A 70 24.67 -12.10 -5.74
CA LEU A 70 25.96 -12.58 -6.22
C LEU A 70 25.82 -13.63 -7.34
N SER A 71 24.80 -14.47 -7.26
CA SER A 71 24.52 -15.48 -8.28
C SER A 71 24.06 -14.87 -9.60
N ALA A 72 23.36 -13.74 -9.54
CA ALA A 72 22.94 -12.97 -10.72
C ALA A 72 24.09 -12.11 -11.26
N GLY A 73 25.13 -11.82 -10.45
CA GLY A 73 26.37 -11.16 -10.83
C GLY A 73 26.27 -9.64 -10.91
N SER A 74 27.29 -9.01 -11.51
CA SER A 74 27.43 -7.54 -11.52
C SER A 74 26.20 -6.82 -12.07
N GLY A 75 25.79 -5.72 -11.43
CA GLY A 75 24.63 -4.91 -11.81
C GLY A 75 23.28 -5.50 -11.41
N ALA A 76 23.24 -6.69 -10.79
CA ALA A 76 22.02 -7.25 -10.25
C ALA A 76 21.65 -6.57 -8.92
N ALA A 77 20.36 -6.36 -8.71
CA ALA A 77 19.83 -5.82 -7.46
C ALA A 77 18.48 -6.44 -7.12
N LEU A 78 18.19 -6.57 -5.83
CA LEU A 78 16.89 -7.00 -5.35
C LEU A 78 15.82 -5.99 -5.79
N SER A 79 14.64 -6.48 -6.18
CA SER A 79 13.56 -5.66 -6.73
C SER A 79 12.19 -6.17 -6.31
N HIS A 80 11.12 -5.53 -6.76
CA HIS A 80 9.73 -5.95 -6.52
C HIS A 80 9.46 -6.28 -5.04
N GLN A 81 8.83 -7.44 -4.75
CA GLN A 81 8.48 -7.86 -3.41
C GLN A 81 9.70 -8.00 -2.48
N THR A 82 10.82 -8.47 -3.01
CA THR A 82 12.04 -8.64 -2.21
C THR A 82 12.65 -7.30 -1.80
N ALA A 83 12.67 -6.31 -2.69
CA ALA A 83 13.08 -4.96 -2.30
C ALA A 83 12.06 -4.32 -1.35
N ALA A 84 10.76 -4.57 -1.55
CA ALA A 84 9.70 -4.09 -0.66
C ALA A 84 9.84 -4.63 0.77
N GLU A 85 10.23 -5.89 0.94
CA GLU A 85 10.58 -6.49 2.23
C GLU A 85 11.66 -5.65 2.94
N LEU A 86 12.73 -5.34 2.25
CA LEU A 86 13.85 -4.59 2.81
C LEU A 86 13.57 -3.10 3.04
N TRP A 87 12.61 -2.53 2.32
CA TRP A 87 12.10 -1.17 2.51
C TRP A 87 11.03 -1.08 3.59
N LYS A 88 10.65 -2.20 4.23
CA LYS A 88 9.51 -2.25 5.18
C LYS A 88 8.18 -1.85 4.54
N LEU A 89 8.07 -2.01 3.23
CA LEU A 89 6.86 -1.77 2.46
C LEU A 89 5.95 -3.01 2.45
N ALA A 90 6.53 -4.21 2.35
CA ALA A 90 5.84 -5.48 2.53
C ALA A 90 5.88 -5.93 3.99
N ASP A 91 4.81 -6.62 4.44
CA ASP A 91 4.67 -7.08 5.83
C ASP A 91 5.32 -8.46 6.06
N ALA A 92 5.52 -9.22 5.00
CA ALA A 92 6.13 -10.54 5.03
C ALA A 92 7.18 -10.70 3.92
N PRO A 93 8.18 -11.56 4.13
CA PRO A 93 9.16 -11.88 3.11
C PRO A 93 8.51 -12.61 1.93
N SER A 94 9.01 -12.36 0.73
CA SER A 94 8.61 -13.08 -0.47
C SER A 94 9.19 -14.50 -0.48
N SER A 95 8.38 -15.48 -0.89
CA SER A 95 8.86 -16.86 -1.10
C SER A 95 9.81 -17.01 -2.30
N VAL A 96 9.72 -16.09 -3.26
CA VAL A 96 10.59 -16.00 -4.44
C VAL A 96 11.43 -14.73 -4.32
N ILE A 97 12.72 -14.83 -4.60
CA ILE A 97 13.62 -13.69 -4.58
C ILE A 97 13.61 -13.02 -5.96
N HIS A 98 13.09 -11.79 -6.01
CA HIS A 98 13.03 -10.98 -7.22
C HIS A 98 14.30 -10.16 -7.39
N LEU A 99 14.87 -10.22 -8.57
CA LEU A 99 16.07 -9.50 -8.95
C LEU A 99 15.86 -8.73 -10.25
N THR A 100 16.24 -7.49 -10.29
CA THR A 100 16.41 -6.72 -11.53
C THR A 100 17.85 -6.82 -11.98
N ILE A 101 18.04 -7.13 -13.27
CA ILE A 101 19.36 -7.27 -13.92
C ILE A 101 19.41 -6.38 -15.18
N PRO A 102 20.61 -5.91 -15.60
CA PRO A 102 20.77 -5.17 -16.85
C PRO A 102 20.23 -5.93 -18.06
N GLY A 103 19.49 -5.21 -18.92
CA GLY A 103 18.75 -5.79 -20.03
C GLY A 103 19.56 -6.55 -21.08
N GLU A 104 20.87 -6.28 -21.17
CA GLU A 104 21.80 -6.96 -22.08
C GLU A 104 22.26 -8.33 -21.60
N ARG A 105 21.98 -8.66 -20.34
CA ARG A 105 22.48 -9.89 -19.73
C ARG A 105 21.54 -11.09 -19.95
N ARG A 106 22.13 -12.21 -20.30
CA ARG A 106 21.44 -13.50 -20.33
C ARG A 106 21.88 -14.33 -19.14
N ILE A 107 20.96 -14.66 -18.26
CA ILE A 107 21.19 -15.49 -17.07
C ILE A 107 20.18 -16.63 -17.11
N SER A 108 20.68 -17.85 -16.86
CA SER A 108 19.81 -19.03 -16.75
C SER A 108 18.86 -18.89 -15.56
N LYS A 109 17.62 -19.33 -15.73
CA LYS A 109 16.66 -19.41 -14.65
C LYS A 109 17.19 -20.28 -13.51
N LYS A 110 16.97 -19.86 -12.29
CA LYS A 110 17.35 -20.58 -11.07
C LYS A 110 16.12 -20.76 -10.20
N ALA A 111 15.98 -21.91 -9.59
CA ALA A 111 14.88 -22.17 -8.67
C ALA A 111 14.88 -21.12 -7.54
N GLY A 112 13.69 -20.63 -7.18
CA GLY A 112 13.51 -19.61 -6.13
C GLY A 112 13.90 -18.19 -6.53
N LEU A 113 14.39 -17.95 -7.76
CA LEU A 113 14.73 -16.62 -8.26
C LEU A 113 13.82 -16.23 -9.43
N GLU A 114 13.32 -14.99 -9.39
CA GLU A 114 12.65 -14.35 -10.51
C GLU A 114 13.48 -13.16 -11.02
N LEU A 115 13.81 -13.22 -12.31
CA LEU A 115 14.72 -12.26 -12.94
C LEU A 115 13.93 -11.30 -13.83
N HIS A 116 14.06 -10.00 -13.56
CA HIS A 116 13.47 -8.93 -14.32
C HIS A 116 14.56 -8.20 -15.12
N LEU A 117 14.46 -8.25 -16.45
CA LEU A 117 15.39 -7.55 -17.34
C LEU A 117 15.00 -6.08 -17.45
N SER A 118 15.91 -5.17 -17.17
CA SER A 118 15.65 -3.74 -17.28
C SER A 118 16.85 -2.99 -17.84
N ALA A 119 16.64 -2.24 -18.92
CA ALA A 119 17.62 -1.32 -19.43
C ALA A 119 17.92 -0.17 -18.44
N ARG A 120 17.02 0.06 -17.48
CA ARG A 120 17.15 1.07 -16.44
C ARG A 120 17.77 0.55 -15.14
N ALA A 121 18.25 -0.70 -15.13
CA ALA A 121 18.82 -1.28 -13.91
C ALA A 121 19.89 -0.38 -13.26
N PRO A 122 20.82 0.25 -13.99
CA PRO A 122 21.85 1.11 -13.40
C PRO A 122 21.27 2.30 -12.62
N GLU A 123 20.28 2.98 -13.19
CA GLU A 123 19.64 4.15 -12.57
C GLU A 123 18.66 3.75 -11.45
N ALA A 124 18.04 2.58 -11.57
CA ALA A 124 17.05 2.09 -10.64
C ALA A 124 17.66 1.62 -9.32
N VAL A 125 18.95 1.20 -9.32
CA VAL A 125 19.61 0.70 -8.12
C VAL A 125 19.94 1.82 -7.14
N HIS A 126 19.71 1.55 -5.85
CA HIS A 126 20.08 2.49 -4.79
C HIS A 126 21.61 2.49 -4.60
N PRO A 127 22.27 3.66 -4.55
CA PRO A 127 23.73 3.73 -4.61
C PRO A 127 24.48 3.19 -3.39
N SER A 128 23.81 3.11 -2.21
CA SER A 128 24.50 2.80 -0.95
C SER A 128 23.80 1.73 -0.11
N ARG A 129 22.76 1.07 -0.61
CA ARG A 129 22.07 0.03 0.17
C ARG A 129 22.66 -1.36 -0.09
N ASN A 130 22.88 -2.09 0.99
CA ASN A 130 23.35 -3.47 0.98
C ASN A 130 22.32 -4.39 1.68
N PRO A 131 22.00 -5.56 1.11
CA PRO A 131 22.28 -5.98 -0.26
C PRO A 131 21.79 -4.96 -1.30
N PRO A 132 22.42 -4.90 -2.50
CA PRO A 132 21.99 -4.03 -3.60
C PRO A 132 20.49 -4.22 -3.91
N ARG A 133 19.74 -3.11 -3.97
CA ARG A 133 18.30 -3.13 -4.23
C ARG A 133 17.86 -1.91 -5.02
N THR A 134 16.72 -2.01 -5.69
CA THR A 134 16.12 -0.88 -6.37
C THR A 134 15.75 0.23 -5.36
N ARG A 135 15.81 1.49 -5.80
CA ARG A 135 15.34 2.63 -5.03
C ARG A 135 13.87 2.37 -4.63
N LEU A 136 13.43 2.96 -3.53
CA LEU A 136 12.08 2.73 -3.04
C LEU A 136 11.02 3.09 -4.10
N GLU A 137 11.17 4.23 -4.74
CA GLU A 137 10.22 4.70 -5.76
C GLU A 137 10.19 3.77 -6.98
N GLU A 138 11.36 3.32 -7.43
CA GLU A 138 11.44 2.33 -8.52
C GLU A 138 10.79 1.00 -8.09
N THR A 139 11.01 0.56 -6.85
CA THR A 139 10.37 -0.64 -6.29
C THR A 139 8.84 -0.51 -6.30
N VAL A 140 8.31 0.64 -5.89
CA VAL A 140 6.85 0.89 -5.89
C VAL A 140 6.28 0.85 -7.31
N ILE A 141 6.97 1.46 -8.29
CA ILE A 141 6.50 1.42 -9.68
C ILE A 141 6.63 0.01 -10.28
N ASP A 142 7.67 -0.75 -9.95
CA ASP A 142 7.79 -2.16 -10.37
C ASP A 142 6.63 -3.00 -9.82
N LEU A 143 6.27 -2.81 -8.56
CA LEU A 143 5.13 -3.49 -7.93
C LEU A 143 3.79 -3.04 -8.52
N TRP A 144 3.67 -1.76 -8.89
CA TRP A 144 2.52 -1.24 -9.63
C TRP A 144 2.32 -1.96 -10.95
N GLU A 145 3.39 -2.10 -11.73
CA GLU A 145 3.34 -2.76 -13.06
C GLU A 145 3.07 -4.25 -12.96
N ALA A 146 3.62 -4.93 -11.95
CA ALA A 146 3.45 -6.35 -11.70
C ALA A 146 2.12 -6.71 -11.02
N ALA A 147 1.35 -5.73 -10.55
CA ALA A 147 0.14 -5.98 -9.79
C ALA A 147 -0.93 -6.70 -10.62
N PRO A 148 -1.65 -7.69 -10.06
CA PRO A 148 -2.68 -8.43 -10.77
C PRO A 148 -3.92 -7.57 -11.08
N SER A 149 -4.19 -6.54 -10.28
CA SER A 149 -5.31 -5.61 -10.47
C SER A 149 -4.92 -4.17 -10.15
N LEU A 150 -5.72 -3.20 -10.60
CA LEU A 150 -5.51 -1.79 -10.27
C LEU A 150 -5.57 -1.55 -8.76
N ASP A 151 -6.47 -2.21 -8.05
CA ASP A 151 -6.57 -2.07 -6.59
C ASP A 151 -5.31 -2.56 -5.86
N ASN A 152 -4.72 -3.67 -6.31
CA ASN A 152 -3.44 -4.13 -5.80
C ASN A 152 -2.32 -3.12 -6.08
N ALA A 153 -2.31 -2.53 -7.29
CA ALA A 153 -1.35 -1.51 -7.66
C ALA A 153 -1.49 -0.25 -6.77
N VAL A 154 -2.72 0.27 -6.62
CA VAL A 154 -3.03 1.39 -5.72
C VAL A 154 -2.59 1.08 -4.30
N GLY A 155 -2.79 -0.15 -3.83
CA GLY A 155 -2.39 -0.60 -2.50
C GLY A 155 -0.89 -0.43 -2.22
N TRP A 156 -0.02 -0.65 -3.19
CA TRP A 156 1.42 -0.41 -3.02
C TRP A 156 1.77 1.07 -2.87
N VAL A 157 1.17 1.92 -3.69
CA VAL A 157 1.39 3.37 -3.66
C VAL A 157 0.87 3.99 -2.37
N THR A 158 -0.38 3.70 -2.01
CA THR A 158 -1.01 4.25 -0.80
C THR A 158 -0.30 3.78 0.47
N ARG A 159 0.14 2.52 0.51
CA ARG A 159 0.94 1.99 1.63
C ARG A 159 2.30 2.69 1.75
N ALA A 160 2.99 2.93 0.63
CA ALA A 160 4.28 3.63 0.66
C ALA A 160 4.14 5.06 1.17
N ILE A 161 3.10 5.78 0.75
CA ILE A 161 2.80 7.14 1.19
C ILE A 161 2.30 7.13 2.64
N GLY A 162 1.34 6.28 2.97
CA GLY A 162 0.75 6.18 4.31
C GLY A 162 1.75 5.81 5.39
N ARG A 163 2.74 4.98 5.06
CA ARG A 163 3.89 4.66 5.94
C ARG A 163 4.96 5.76 5.95
N ARG A 164 4.77 6.85 5.21
CA ARG A 164 5.73 7.96 5.08
C ARG A 164 7.11 7.53 4.59
N LEU A 165 7.17 6.46 3.80
CA LEU A 165 8.43 5.96 3.22
C LEU A 165 8.88 6.82 2.04
N THR A 166 7.92 7.40 1.30
CA THR A 166 8.16 8.28 0.16
C THR A 166 7.05 9.33 0.06
N THR A 167 7.14 10.19 -0.97
CA THR A 167 6.13 11.22 -1.26
C THR A 167 5.54 11.05 -2.65
N GLN A 168 4.35 11.63 -2.88
CA GLN A 168 3.72 11.65 -4.21
C GLN A 168 4.65 12.23 -5.28
N ASP A 169 5.35 13.33 -4.98
CA ASP A 169 6.28 13.96 -5.91
C ASP A 169 7.45 13.07 -6.33
N LYS A 170 8.03 12.31 -5.39
CA LYS A 170 9.11 11.37 -5.70
C LYS A 170 8.62 10.23 -6.58
N LEU A 171 7.42 9.68 -6.28
CA LEU A 171 6.80 8.63 -7.10
C LEU A 171 6.43 9.15 -8.49
N ARG A 172 5.92 10.39 -8.59
CA ARG A 172 5.62 11.03 -9.88
C ARG A 172 6.88 11.15 -10.74
N ARG A 173 8.00 11.63 -10.19
CA ARG A 173 9.28 11.70 -10.90
C ARG A 173 9.75 10.32 -11.36
N ALA A 174 9.62 9.28 -10.55
CA ALA A 174 9.99 7.92 -10.93
C ALA A 174 9.08 7.38 -12.07
N MET A 175 7.77 7.68 -12.04
CA MET A 175 6.84 7.37 -13.11
C MET A 175 7.20 8.12 -14.42
N GLU A 176 7.47 9.42 -14.34
CA GLU A 176 7.81 10.28 -15.48
C GLU A 176 9.11 9.84 -16.15
N ALA A 177 10.07 9.36 -15.38
CA ALA A 177 11.33 8.84 -15.89
C ALA A 177 11.17 7.54 -16.70
N ARG A 178 10.01 6.88 -16.68
CA ARG A 178 9.73 5.66 -17.44
C ARG A 178 8.97 5.98 -18.73
N LYS A 179 9.42 5.40 -19.85
CA LYS A 179 8.74 5.56 -21.15
C LYS A 179 7.33 4.95 -21.15
N ARG A 180 7.16 3.84 -20.50
CA ARG A 180 5.88 3.11 -20.38
C ARG A 180 5.64 2.73 -18.94
N VAL A 181 4.40 2.88 -18.49
CA VAL A 181 3.91 2.43 -17.18
C VAL A 181 2.49 1.93 -17.39
N ARG A 182 2.20 0.73 -16.92
CA ARG A 182 0.85 0.18 -16.94
C ARG A 182 -0.08 1.07 -16.12
N TRP A 183 -1.30 1.32 -16.59
CA TRP A 183 -2.26 2.23 -15.92
C TRP A 183 -1.68 3.61 -15.58
N ARG A 184 -0.90 4.17 -16.50
CA ARG A 184 -0.20 5.45 -16.29
C ARG A 184 -1.14 6.59 -15.93
N LEU A 185 -2.33 6.66 -16.55
CA LEU A 185 -3.31 7.71 -16.26
C LEU A 185 -3.82 7.62 -14.82
N GLN A 186 -4.16 6.41 -14.36
CA GLN A 186 -4.62 6.17 -13.00
C GLN A 186 -3.53 6.44 -11.96
N LEU A 187 -2.28 6.12 -12.29
CA LEU A 187 -1.15 6.43 -11.41
C LEU A 187 -0.91 7.94 -11.35
N ALA A 188 -0.96 8.63 -12.49
CA ALA A 188 -0.81 10.08 -12.54
C ALA A 188 -1.90 10.80 -11.75
N GLU A 189 -3.16 10.33 -11.86
CA GLU A 189 -4.28 10.82 -11.08
C GLU A 189 -4.05 10.61 -9.58
N LEU A 190 -3.69 9.38 -9.16
CA LEU A 190 -3.41 9.05 -7.75
C LEU A 190 -2.25 9.89 -7.17
N LEU A 191 -1.30 10.29 -8.00
CA LEU A 191 -0.16 11.11 -7.62
C LEU A 191 -0.39 12.63 -7.84
N SER A 192 -1.62 13.02 -8.20
CA SER A 192 -1.96 14.45 -8.33
C SER A 192 -2.08 15.13 -6.97
N PRO A 193 -1.81 16.44 -6.88
CA PRO A 193 -2.03 17.20 -5.65
C PRO A 193 -3.48 17.14 -5.15
N ASP A 194 -4.46 17.04 -6.08
CA ASP A 194 -5.89 16.98 -5.74
C ASP A 194 -6.28 15.73 -4.96
N LEU A 195 -5.49 14.66 -5.09
CA LEU A 195 -5.64 13.42 -4.34
C LEU A 195 -4.63 13.28 -3.21
N ALA A 196 -4.02 14.38 -2.79
CA ALA A 196 -3.15 14.37 -1.62
C ALA A 196 -3.93 13.94 -0.38
N GLY A 197 -3.31 13.06 0.45
CA GLY A 197 -3.95 12.52 1.66
C GLY A 197 -4.75 11.23 1.44
N ILE A 198 -4.80 10.66 0.25
CA ILE A 198 -5.32 9.31 0.05
C ILE A 198 -4.30 8.29 0.56
N HIS A 199 -4.69 7.54 1.59
CA HIS A 199 -3.82 6.58 2.27
C HIS A 199 -4.29 5.13 2.12
N SER A 200 -5.45 4.90 1.50
CA SER A 200 -6.00 3.56 1.31
C SER A 200 -6.64 3.37 -0.07
N VAL A 201 -6.77 2.11 -0.47
CA VAL A 201 -7.48 1.73 -1.71
C VAL A 201 -8.96 2.15 -1.63
N LEU A 202 -9.57 2.05 -0.46
CA LEU A 202 -10.98 2.39 -0.27
C LEU A 202 -11.21 3.89 -0.45
N GLU A 203 -10.32 4.74 0.07
CA GLU A 203 -10.35 6.19 -0.16
C GLU A 203 -10.20 6.52 -1.66
N TYR A 204 -9.26 5.87 -2.36
CA TYR A 204 -9.12 6.03 -3.81
C TYR A 204 -10.39 5.62 -4.56
N ARG A 205 -10.97 4.46 -4.20
CA ARG A 205 -12.23 3.98 -4.79
C ARG A 205 -13.38 4.95 -4.51
N TYR A 206 -13.46 5.49 -3.32
CA TYR A 206 -14.47 6.48 -2.97
C TYR A 206 -14.39 7.70 -3.90
N VAL A 207 -13.21 8.26 -4.08
CA VAL A 207 -13.02 9.40 -4.98
C VAL A 207 -13.40 9.06 -6.41
N ARG A 208 -12.87 7.96 -6.93
CA ARG A 208 -13.05 7.57 -8.32
C ARG A 208 -14.48 7.13 -8.66
N ASP A 209 -15.12 6.38 -7.77
CA ASP A 209 -16.38 5.71 -8.07
C ASP A 209 -17.61 6.44 -7.48
N VAL A 210 -17.41 7.28 -6.45
CA VAL A 210 -18.48 8.00 -5.76
C VAL A 210 -18.37 9.53 -5.96
N GLU A 211 -17.27 10.15 -5.58
CA GLU A 211 -17.14 11.61 -5.54
C GLU A 211 -17.07 12.24 -6.94
N GLN A 212 -16.12 11.85 -7.74
CA GLN A 212 -15.88 12.42 -9.06
C GLN A 212 -17.03 12.21 -10.05
N PRO A 213 -17.59 10.97 -10.21
CA PRO A 213 -18.68 10.75 -11.17
C PRO A 213 -19.94 11.53 -10.85
N HIS A 214 -20.17 11.86 -9.57
CA HIS A 214 -21.35 12.58 -9.12
C HIS A 214 -21.10 14.07 -8.86
N ARG A 215 -19.87 14.56 -9.18
CA ARG A 215 -19.46 15.95 -9.03
C ARG A 215 -19.65 16.49 -7.63
N PHE A 216 -19.26 15.72 -6.61
CA PHE A 216 -19.23 16.22 -5.25
C PHE A 216 -18.15 17.29 -5.09
N PRO A 217 -18.24 18.16 -4.07
CA PRO A 217 -17.17 19.10 -3.77
C PRO A 217 -15.89 18.33 -3.42
N ALA A 218 -14.74 18.92 -3.65
CA ALA A 218 -13.49 18.34 -3.20
C ALA A 218 -13.45 18.30 -1.67
N GLY A 219 -13.51 17.10 -1.08
CA GLY A 219 -13.43 16.92 0.35
C GLY A 219 -11.98 17.03 0.84
N ARG A 220 -11.78 17.65 2.01
CA ARG A 220 -10.49 17.65 2.68
C ARG A 220 -10.19 16.25 3.23
N ARG A 221 -9.12 15.64 2.74
CA ARG A 221 -8.69 14.28 3.13
C ARG A 221 -7.92 14.31 4.43
N GLN A 222 -8.02 13.21 5.21
CA GLN A 222 -7.27 13.04 6.46
C GLN A 222 -7.30 14.30 7.33
N ALA A 223 -8.48 14.90 7.43
CA ALA A 223 -8.66 16.13 8.17
C ALA A 223 -8.40 15.90 9.66
N ALA A 224 -7.32 16.51 10.17
CA ALA A 224 -6.96 16.41 11.57
C ALA A 224 -8.03 17.10 12.42
N SER A 225 -8.52 16.39 13.42
CA SER A 225 -9.39 16.89 14.50
C SER A 225 -8.72 16.57 15.83
N ARG A 226 -8.88 17.41 16.82
CA ARG A 226 -8.38 17.12 18.18
C ARG A 226 -9.58 16.79 19.07
N ARG A 227 -9.45 15.68 19.79
CA ARG A 227 -10.41 15.28 20.79
C ARG A 227 -9.69 14.84 22.05
N ASP A 228 -10.06 15.40 23.19
CA ASP A 228 -9.47 15.07 24.48
C ASP A 228 -7.91 15.04 24.46
N GLY A 229 -7.31 15.98 23.71
CA GLY A 229 -5.87 16.07 23.52
C GLY A 229 -5.29 15.06 22.52
N ARG A 230 -6.07 14.12 21.97
CA ARG A 230 -5.65 13.12 20.96
C ARG A 230 -5.98 13.59 19.56
N ALA A 231 -5.06 13.38 18.61
CA ALA A 231 -5.31 13.65 17.20
C ALA A 231 -6.20 12.54 16.64
N GLU A 232 -7.35 12.91 16.08
CA GLU A 232 -8.21 12.07 15.25
C GLU A 232 -8.11 12.53 13.80
N TYR A 233 -8.19 11.60 12.85
CA TYR A 233 -8.22 11.92 11.43
C TYR A 233 -9.56 11.46 10.84
N ARG A 234 -10.16 12.33 10.03
CA ARG A 234 -11.40 12.06 9.30
C ARG A 234 -11.04 11.80 7.85
N ASP A 235 -11.55 10.72 7.26
CA ASP A 235 -11.15 10.30 5.92
C ASP A 235 -11.49 11.34 4.86
N THR A 236 -12.72 11.89 4.90
CA THR A 236 -13.15 12.98 4.02
C THR A 236 -14.05 13.95 4.76
N LEU A 237 -13.72 15.23 4.76
CA LEU A 237 -14.51 16.31 5.35
C LEU A 237 -14.94 17.31 4.27
N TYR A 238 -16.22 17.48 4.10
CA TYR A 238 -16.85 18.55 3.33
C TYR A 238 -17.15 19.72 4.25
N GLU A 239 -16.17 20.60 4.46
CA GLU A 239 -16.21 21.66 5.49
C GLU A 239 -17.41 22.59 5.34
N GLU A 240 -17.60 23.15 4.14
CA GLU A 240 -18.71 24.08 3.85
C GLU A 240 -20.08 23.45 4.11
N TYR A 241 -20.17 22.12 4.01
CA TYR A 241 -21.40 21.35 4.17
C TYR A 241 -21.45 20.60 5.49
N GLN A 242 -20.49 20.84 6.38
CA GLN A 242 -20.43 20.22 7.71
C GLN A 242 -20.68 18.69 7.67
N THR A 243 -20.18 18.03 6.64
CA THR A 243 -20.41 16.60 6.39
C THR A 243 -19.10 15.84 6.38
N VAL A 244 -19.04 14.77 7.15
CA VAL A 244 -17.92 13.83 7.21
C VAL A 244 -18.31 12.52 6.54
N VAL A 245 -17.45 12.00 5.71
CA VAL A 245 -17.54 10.63 5.21
C VAL A 245 -16.36 9.83 5.78
N GLU A 246 -16.67 8.79 6.51
CA GLU A 246 -15.73 7.83 7.06
C GLU A 246 -15.81 6.52 6.27
N LEU A 247 -14.68 5.97 5.93
CA LEU A 247 -14.53 4.81 5.07
C LEU A 247 -13.93 3.65 5.88
N ASP A 248 -14.77 2.71 6.31
CA ASP A 248 -14.33 1.56 7.08
C ASP A 248 -13.89 0.42 6.16
N GLY A 249 -12.58 0.28 5.98
CA GLY A 249 -11.95 -0.80 5.22
C GLY A 249 -11.86 -2.12 5.99
N ARG A 250 -12.18 -2.13 7.27
CA ARG A 250 -12.11 -3.33 8.09
C ARG A 250 -13.44 -4.07 8.02
N VAL A 251 -13.38 -5.36 7.73
CA VAL A 251 -14.46 -6.30 8.06
C VAL A 251 -14.61 -6.22 9.58
N ALA A 252 -15.76 -5.78 10.05
CA ALA A 252 -16.02 -5.53 11.46
C ALA A 252 -15.59 -6.72 12.33
N HIS A 253 -14.55 -6.55 13.15
CA HIS A 253 -14.28 -7.41 14.27
C HIS A 253 -15.21 -6.98 15.43
N PRO A 254 -16.10 -7.84 15.91
CA PRO A 254 -16.95 -7.50 17.03
C PRO A 254 -16.11 -7.57 18.33
N GLY A 255 -15.91 -6.45 18.97
CA GLY A 255 -15.29 -6.44 20.30
C GLY A 255 -15.21 -5.05 20.91
N ASP A 256 -14.19 -4.28 20.59
CA ASP A 256 -13.85 -3.06 21.35
C ASP A 256 -14.19 -1.73 20.65
N SER A 257 -14.72 -1.75 19.44
CA SER A 257 -14.97 -0.55 18.63
C SER A 257 -16.29 0.18 19.01
N ARG A 258 -17.30 -0.53 19.50
CA ARG A 258 -18.64 0.04 19.74
C ARG A 258 -18.65 1.25 20.69
N TRP A 259 -17.86 1.20 21.75
CA TRP A 259 -17.83 2.28 22.73
C TRP A 259 -17.18 3.56 22.16
N ASN A 260 -16.09 3.41 21.44
CA ASN A 260 -15.42 4.50 20.77
C ASN A 260 -16.27 5.10 19.63
N ASP A 261 -17.04 4.26 18.93
CA ASP A 261 -17.92 4.67 17.84
C ASP A 261 -19.11 5.52 18.33
N ILE A 262 -19.76 5.12 19.43
CA ILE A 262 -20.86 5.89 20.04
C ILE A 262 -20.37 7.29 20.48
N HIS A 263 -19.20 7.37 21.09
CA HIS A 263 -18.64 8.64 21.50
C HIS A 263 -18.18 9.53 20.33
N ARG A 264 -17.75 8.92 19.21
CA ARG A 264 -17.46 9.63 17.96
C ARG A 264 -18.72 10.25 17.37
N ASP A 265 -19.81 9.50 17.32
CA ASP A 265 -21.08 9.96 16.76
C ASP A 265 -21.65 11.11 17.60
N ASN A 266 -21.63 11.01 18.91
CA ASN A 266 -22.11 12.07 19.81
C ASN A 266 -21.28 13.36 19.68
N ALA A 267 -19.96 13.27 19.51
CA ALA A 267 -19.11 14.43 19.31
C ALA A 267 -19.29 15.08 17.93
N ALA A 268 -19.60 14.31 16.90
CA ALA A 268 -19.93 14.86 15.58
C ALA A 268 -21.25 15.63 15.62
N VAL A 269 -22.26 15.08 16.29
CA VAL A 269 -23.57 15.75 16.48
C VAL A 269 -23.40 17.05 17.27
N THR A 270 -22.63 17.07 18.35
CA THR A 270 -22.36 18.29 19.13
C THR A 270 -21.62 19.36 18.35
N ALA A 271 -20.79 18.97 17.37
CA ALA A 271 -20.11 19.89 16.46
C ALA A 271 -20.96 20.30 15.24
N GLY A 272 -22.24 19.90 15.16
CA GLY A 272 -23.14 20.16 14.03
C GLY A 272 -22.76 19.38 12.76
N LEU A 273 -21.86 18.40 12.86
CA LEU A 273 -21.38 17.60 11.73
C LEU A 273 -22.27 16.37 11.52
N SER A 274 -22.66 16.11 10.29
CA SER A 274 -23.22 14.80 9.91
C SER A 274 -22.09 13.86 9.54
N THR A 275 -22.00 12.72 10.19
CA THR A 275 -21.06 11.65 9.85
C THR A 275 -21.78 10.52 9.12
N LEU A 276 -21.29 10.18 7.93
CA LEU A 276 -21.75 9.05 7.12
C LEU A 276 -20.62 8.02 7.06
N ARG A 277 -20.95 6.75 7.30
CA ARG A 277 -19.97 5.66 7.29
C ARG A 277 -20.29 4.67 6.21
N TYR A 278 -19.26 4.30 5.44
CA TYR A 278 -19.39 3.36 4.33
C TYR A 278 -18.31 2.28 4.38
N SER A 279 -18.76 1.06 4.10
CA SER A 279 -17.89 -0.10 3.99
C SER A 279 -17.30 -0.25 2.58
N TRP A 280 -16.38 -1.19 2.43
CA TRP A 280 -15.86 -1.59 1.11
C TRP A 280 -16.99 -1.89 0.12
N ARG A 281 -18.04 -2.63 0.55
CA ARG A 281 -19.14 -3.03 -0.32
C ARG A 281 -19.95 -1.83 -0.82
N ASP A 282 -20.20 -0.86 0.03
CA ASP A 282 -20.97 0.32 -0.31
C ASP A 282 -20.29 1.13 -1.40
N VAL A 283 -18.97 1.28 -1.30
CA VAL A 283 -18.16 2.05 -2.25
C VAL A 283 -17.91 1.31 -3.56
N THR A 284 -17.71 -0.02 -3.53
CA THR A 284 -17.26 -0.76 -4.72
C THR A 284 -18.38 -1.51 -5.45
N VAL A 285 -19.45 -1.91 -4.75
CA VAL A 285 -20.56 -2.67 -5.34
C VAL A 285 -21.76 -1.77 -5.62
N THR A 286 -22.02 -0.81 -4.74
CA THR A 286 -23.19 0.09 -4.85
C THR A 286 -22.83 1.59 -4.83
N PRO A 287 -21.82 2.05 -5.61
CA PRO A 287 -21.30 3.41 -5.50
C PRO A 287 -22.36 4.49 -5.75
N CYS A 288 -23.26 4.27 -6.71
CA CYS A 288 -24.34 5.22 -7.00
C CYS A 288 -25.38 5.31 -5.87
N ARG A 289 -25.62 4.24 -5.12
CA ARG A 289 -26.49 4.29 -3.94
C ARG A 289 -25.83 5.09 -2.82
N THR A 290 -24.59 4.80 -2.54
CA THR A 290 -23.74 5.56 -1.62
C THR A 290 -23.71 7.04 -1.99
N ALA A 291 -23.51 7.35 -3.27
CA ALA A 291 -23.57 8.71 -3.77
C ALA A 291 -24.95 9.37 -3.54
N ALA A 292 -26.04 8.63 -3.70
CA ALA A 292 -27.38 9.16 -3.48
C ALA A 292 -27.61 9.55 -2.00
N GLU A 293 -27.14 8.76 -1.06
CA GLU A 293 -27.24 9.05 0.37
C GLU A 293 -26.43 10.30 0.74
N ILE A 294 -25.18 10.40 0.26
CA ILE A 294 -24.34 11.59 0.48
C ILE A 294 -24.95 12.82 -0.21
N ALA A 295 -25.43 12.67 -1.44
CA ALA A 295 -26.08 13.75 -2.19
C ALA A 295 -27.27 14.34 -1.44
N THR A 296 -28.06 13.51 -0.76
CA THR A 296 -29.19 13.96 0.06
C THR A 296 -28.73 14.92 1.15
N VAL A 297 -27.66 14.56 1.87
CA VAL A 297 -27.12 15.39 2.96
C VAL A 297 -26.49 16.67 2.41
N LEU A 298 -25.67 16.57 1.37
CA LEU A 298 -25.00 17.74 0.77
C LEU A 298 -26.02 18.73 0.18
N THR A 299 -27.08 18.22 -0.50
CA THR A 299 -28.12 19.07 -1.06
C THR A 299 -28.93 19.79 0.03
N ALA A 300 -29.29 19.08 1.10
CA ALA A 300 -29.97 19.67 2.24
C ALA A 300 -29.14 20.79 2.91
N ARG A 301 -27.83 20.78 2.70
CA ARG A 301 -26.87 21.78 3.20
C ARG A 301 -26.39 22.78 2.13
N GLY A 302 -27.12 22.87 1.01
CA GLY A 302 -26.96 23.92 0.02
C GLY A 302 -26.03 23.58 -1.16
N TYR A 303 -25.50 22.36 -1.27
CA TYR A 303 -24.70 22.00 -2.44
C TYR A 303 -25.58 21.65 -3.64
N THR A 304 -25.41 22.38 -4.76
CA THR A 304 -26.30 22.30 -5.94
C THR A 304 -25.66 21.69 -7.18
N ARG A 305 -24.34 21.47 -7.19
CA ARG A 305 -23.61 21.02 -8.41
C ARG A 305 -23.59 19.51 -8.64
N ILE A 306 -24.31 18.75 -7.79
CA ILE A 306 -24.40 17.29 -7.92
C ILE A 306 -24.96 16.89 -9.29
N ARG A 307 -24.45 15.80 -9.85
CA ARG A 307 -24.93 15.24 -11.12
C ARG A 307 -25.05 13.71 -11.04
N PRO A 308 -26.05 13.12 -11.70
CA PRO A 308 -26.06 11.67 -11.90
C PRO A 308 -24.95 11.26 -12.87
N CYS A 309 -24.27 10.14 -12.62
CA CYS A 309 -23.23 9.61 -13.49
C CYS A 309 -23.78 8.93 -14.75
N SER A 310 -25.08 8.54 -14.74
CA SER A 310 -25.78 7.90 -15.85
C SER A 310 -27.29 8.13 -15.74
N ALA A 311 -28.06 7.80 -16.79
CA ALA A 311 -29.52 7.96 -16.81
C ALA A 311 -30.24 7.15 -15.71
N GLY A 312 -29.73 5.98 -15.35
CA GLY A 312 -30.26 5.11 -14.27
C GLY A 312 -29.76 5.44 -12.86
N CYS A 313 -28.88 6.42 -12.72
CA CYS A 313 -28.26 6.72 -11.44
C CYS A 313 -29.28 7.24 -10.39
N PRO A 314 -29.33 6.64 -9.17
CA PRO A 314 -30.25 7.07 -8.11
C PRO A 314 -30.12 8.54 -7.71
N VAL A 315 -28.96 9.16 -7.88
CA VAL A 315 -28.70 10.58 -7.62
C VAL A 315 -29.67 11.48 -8.43
N GLY A 316 -30.03 11.08 -9.64
CA GLY A 316 -30.98 11.82 -10.46
C GLY A 316 -32.40 11.91 -9.88
N ARG A 317 -32.79 11.00 -8.97
CA ARG A 317 -34.08 11.06 -8.28
C ARG A 317 -34.11 12.14 -7.19
N ILE A 318 -32.97 12.35 -6.52
CA ILE A 318 -32.81 13.35 -5.45
C ILE A 318 -32.93 14.75 -6.06
N MET A 319 -32.24 14.97 -7.19
CA MET A 319 -32.27 16.27 -7.87
C MET A 319 -33.68 16.64 -8.37
N ARG A 320 -34.50 15.65 -8.75
CA ARG A 320 -35.90 15.92 -9.16
C ARG A 320 -36.85 16.24 -8.00
N ARG A 321 -36.46 15.84 -6.78
CA ARG A 321 -37.27 16.11 -5.56
C ARG A 321 -36.92 17.41 -4.86
N SER A 322 -35.91 18.12 -5.31
CA SER A 322 -35.44 19.40 -4.74
C SER A 322 -35.65 20.58 -5.69
N PRO A 323 -36.90 20.97 -6.03
CA PRO A 323 -37.19 22.32 -6.50
C PRO A 323 -37.55 23.16 -5.26
N GLY A 324 -36.56 23.90 -4.71
CA GLY A 324 -36.81 24.95 -3.74
C GLY A 324 -37.56 24.52 -2.47
N ALA A 325 -37.04 23.62 -1.70
CA ALA A 325 -37.60 23.30 -0.39
C ALA A 325 -36.82 24.04 0.70
N ALA A 326 -37.22 25.25 0.95
CA ALA A 326 -37.16 25.84 2.28
C ALA A 326 -38.23 25.13 3.13
N GLU A 327 -37.87 24.07 3.83
CA GLU A 327 -38.50 23.67 5.09
C GLU A 327 -37.55 22.63 5.75
N ALA A 328 -36.86 23.12 6.75
CA ALA A 328 -35.96 22.33 7.57
C ALA A 328 -36.77 21.36 8.45
N GLY A 329 -36.96 20.14 8.00
CA GLY A 329 -37.42 19.03 8.84
C GLY A 329 -36.23 18.26 9.36
N VAL A 330 -35.92 18.39 10.62
CA VAL A 330 -35.00 17.57 11.37
C VAL A 330 -35.58 16.15 11.40
N ILE A 331 -35.03 15.23 10.59
CA ILE A 331 -35.36 13.80 10.72
C ILE A 331 -34.45 13.23 11.82
N VAL A 332 -34.98 13.23 13.04
CA VAL A 332 -34.47 12.39 14.12
C VAL A 332 -34.86 10.95 13.76
N ALA A 333 -33.87 10.09 13.56
CA ALA A 333 -34.11 8.65 13.40
C ALA A 333 -34.78 8.09 14.68
N GLY A 334 -36.11 7.93 14.62
CA GLY A 334 -36.89 7.37 15.69
C GLY A 334 -36.60 5.88 15.84
N ALA A 335 -36.06 5.50 16.97
CA ALA A 335 -36.05 4.13 17.44
C ALA A 335 -37.51 3.67 17.68
N THR A 336 -38.00 2.77 16.85
CA THR A 336 -39.32 2.14 17.03
C THR A 336 -39.22 1.12 18.17
N THR A 337 -39.49 1.56 19.37
CA THR A 337 -39.79 0.69 20.51
C THR A 337 -41.21 0.17 20.36
N ARG A 338 -41.39 -1.05 19.93
CA ARG A 338 -42.65 -1.78 20.08
C ARG A 338 -42.84 -2.13 21.56
N SER A 339 -43.64 -1.31 22.26
CA SER A 339 -44.19 -1.66 23.55
C SER A 339 -45.24 -2.76 23.34
N ARG A 340 -44.95 -3.99 23.79
CA ARG A 340 -45.97 -5.03 24.01
C ARG A 340 -46.71 -4.65 25.28
N ARG A 341 -47.95 -4.25 25.16
CA ARG A 341 -48.90 -4.25 26.27
C ARG A 341 -49.21 -5.70 26.67
N LEU A 342 -48.82 -6.08 27.86
CA LEU A 342 -49.35 -7.25 28.52
C LEU A 342 -50.69 -6.88 29.08
N GLY A 343 -51.75 -7.51 28.57
CA GLY A 343 -53.07 -7.43 29.12
C GLY A 343 -53.12 -8.21 30.43
N HIS A 344 -53.62 -7.54 31.47
CA HIS A 344 -54.08 -8.17 32.68
C HIS A 344 -55.47 -8.75 32.37
N GLU A 345 -55.61 -10.05 32.49
CA GLU A 345 -56.91 -10.71 32.70
C GLU A 345 -56.95 -11.25 34.12
N ASP A 346 -57.91 -10.74 34.89
CA ASP A 346 -58.40 -11.27 36.13
C ASP A 346 -59.07 -12.62 35.90
N VAL A 347 -58.75 -13.63 36.71
CA VAL A 347 -59.69 -14.69 37.05
C VAL A 347 -59.45 -15.12 38.50
N ARG A 348 -60.48 -15.09 39.22
CA ARG A 348 -60.85 -15.62 40.52
C ARG A 348 -60.10 -16.88 41.03
#